data_a72cdbeb3a567507babf977a8d66baff
#
_entry.id   a72cdbeb3a567507babf977a8d66baff
#
_cell.length_a   1.000
_cell.length_b   1.000
_cell.length_c   1.000
_cell.angle_alpha   90.00
_cell.angle_beta   90.00
_cell.angle_gamma   90.00
#
_symmetry.space_group_name_H-M   'P 1'
#
loop_
_entity.id
_entity.type
_entity.pdbx_description
1 polymer ?
#
loop_
_entity_poly.entity_id
_entity_poly.type
_entity_poly.pdbx_seq_one_letter_code
_entity_poly.pdbx_strand_id
1 'polypeptide(L)'
;IECAIVDRGFAEGWIVPRPPLSRTGKRVAIVGSGPAGLACAAELNKAGHWVTVFEKADRVGGLLMYGIPNMKLDKSLVQRRVDLLTAEGIAFVTYTDVGHDFPTKALREEFDAVVLCGGASKPRDLPIEGRNLNGIHFAMDFLHSNTKSLLDSKHSDRKFISAADKDVIVIGGGDT
;
A
#
# COMPACT_ATOMS: atom_id res chain seq x y z
N ILE A 1 -17.95 6.53 13.20
CA ILE A 1 -17.56 7.48 14.28
C ILE A 1 -16.05 7.72 14.21
N GLU A 2 -15.19 6.68 14.22
CA GLU A 2 -13.73 6.80 14.23
C GLU A 2 -13.19 7.61 13.04
N CYS A 3 -13.66 7.33 11.82
CA CYS A 3 -13.26 8.07 10.62
C CYS A 3 -13.60 9.57 10.76
N ALA A 4 -14.80 9.90 11.22
CA ALA A 4 -15.23 11.29 11.44
C ALA A 4 -14.37 12.02 12.48
N ILE A 5 -13.93 11.33 13.52
CA ILE A 5 -13.04 11.89 14.55
C ILE A 5 -11.66 12.21 13.93
N VAL A 6 -11.11 11.27 13.16
CA VAL A 6 -9.81 11.46 12.51
C VAL A 6 -9.87 12.58 11.47
N ASP A 7 -10.92 12.61 10.64
CA ASP A 7 -11.10 13.66 9.64
C ASP A 7 -11.25 15.05 10.29
N ARG A 8 -12.00 15.12 11.37
CA ARG A 8 -12.11 16.35 12.17
C ARG A 8 -10.75 16.74 12.76
N GLY A 9 -9.99 15.79 13.28
CA GLY A 9 -8.65 16.02 13.82
C GLY A 9 -7.68 16.62 12.81
N PHE A 10 -7.73 16.17 11.56
CA PHE A 10 -6.94 16.78 10.48
C PHE A 10 -7.47 18.17 10.10
N ALA A 11 -8.79 18.31 9.95
CA ALA A 11 -9.40 19.59 9.56
C ALA A 11 -9.15 20.72 10.58
N GLU A 12 -9.16 20.38 11.86
CA GLU A 12 -8.92 21.35 12.96
C GLU A 12 -7.43 21.50 13.30
N GLY A 13 -6.52 20.79 12.60
CA GLY A 13 -5.08 20.86 12.87
C GLY A 13 -4.65 20.21 14.19
N TRP A 14 -5.45 19.30 14.76
CA TRP A 14 -5.07 18.55 15.96
C TRP A 14 -4.11 17.41 15.65
N ILE A 15 -4.22 16.85 14.44
CA ILE A 15 -3.30 15.85 13.92
C ILE A 15 -2.26 16.57 13.05
N VAL A 16 -1.09 16.74 13.59
CA VAL A 16 0.07 17.37 12.96
C VAL A 16 1.28 16.46 13.04
N PRO A 17 2.28 16.61 12.16
CA PRO A 17 3.51 15.84 12.26
C PRO A 17 4.19 16.01 13.63
N ARG A 18 4.58 14.89 14.23
CA ARG A 18 5.28 14.85 15.52
C ARG A 18 6.56 14.02 15.39
N PRO A 19 7.62 14.59 14.81
CA PRO A 19 8.89 13.89 14.71
C PRO A 19 9.42 13.57 16.13
N PRO A 20 10.16 12.46 16.29
CA PRO A 20 10.70 12.09 17.59
C PRO A 20 11.69 13.17 18.09
N LEU A 21 11.67 13.43 19.39
CA LEU A 21 12.52 14.44 20.03
C LEU A 21 14.01 14.08 19.97
N SER A 22 14.33 12.79 19.89
CA SER A 22 15.70 12.30 19.79
C SER A 22 15.76 11.08 18.88
N ARG A 23 16.92 10.89 18.25
CA ARG A 23 17.17 9.72 17.40
C ARG A 23 18.09 8.73 18.10
N THR A 24 17.78 7.44 17.99
CA THR A 24 18.58 6.34 18.57
C THR A 24 19.85 6.06 17.78
N GLY A 25 19.99 6.62 16.59
CA GLY A 25 21.04 6.29 15.64
C GLY A 25 20.80 5.00 14.87
N LYS A 26 19.80 4.18 15.25
CA LYS A 26 19.46 2.92 14.58
C LYS A 26 18.64 3.15 13.32
N ARG A 27 18.97 2.40 12.25
CA ARG A 27 18.31 2.41 10.95
C ARG A 27 17.51 1.13 10.78
N VAL A 28 16.22 1.24 10.48
CA VAL A 28 15.33 0.11 10.27
C VAL A 28 14.75 0.15 8.87
N ALA A 29 14.89 -0.94 8.12
CA ALA A 29 14.22 -1.14 6.84
C ALA A 29 12.89 -1.86 7.04
N ILE A 30 11.86 -1.40 6.36
CA ILE A 30 10.56 -2.07 6.28
C ILE A 30 10.31 -2.43 4.82
N VAL A 31 10.05 -3.71 4.55
CA VAL A 31 9.75 -4.20 3.20
C VAL A 31 8.25 -4.36 3.05
N GLY A 32 7.64 -3.47 2.27
CA GLY A 32 6.21 -3.38 2.03
C GLY A 32 5.55 -2.23 2.80
N SER A 33 4.76 -1.44 2.08
CA SER A 33 4.09 -0.23 2.56
C SER A 33 2.59 -0.42 2.80
N GLY A 34 2.11 -1.65 2.91
CA GLY A 34 0.73 -1.94 3.28
C GLY A 34 0.40 -1.49 4.71
N PRO A 35 -0.83 -1.75 5.21
CA PRO A 35 -1.24 -1.34 6.55
C PRO A 35 -0.25 -1.73 7.65
N ALA A 36 0.27 -2.96 7.60
CA ALA A 36 1.25 -3.45 8.57
C ALA A 36 2.57 -2.66 8.51
N GLY A 37 3.07 -2.40 7.29
CA GLY A 37 4.30 -1.62 7.09
C GLY A 37 4.16 -0.18 7.56
N LEU A 38 3.05 0.49 7.25
CA LEU A 38 2.77 1.85 7.68
C LEU A 38 2.63 1.97 9.20
N ALA A 39 1.94 1.01 9.84
CA ALA A 39 1.80 0.99 11.31
C ALA A 39 3.16 0.75 11.99
N CYS A 40 3.93 -0.22 11.50
CA CYS A 40 5.28 -0.51 12.00
C CYS A 40 6.21 0.70 11.85
N ALA A 41 6.16 1.37 10.68
CA ALA A 41 6.96 2.56 10.41
C ALA A 41 6.66 3.69 11.41
N ALA A 42 5.37 3.94 11.67
CA ALA A 42 4.95 4.95 12.60
C ALA A 42 5.51 4.70 14.01
N GLU A 43 5.34 3.47 14.53
CA GLU A 43 5.79 3.15 15.89
C GLU A 43 7.32 3.13 16.02
N LEU A 44 8.03 2.59 15.05
CA LEU A 44 9.51 2.60 15.07
C LEU A 44 10.07 4.02 14.93
N ASN A 45 9.47 4.85 14.10
CA ASN A 45 9.87 6.26 14.00
C ASN A 45 9.60 7.02 15.31
N LYS A 46 8.43 6.81 15.92
CA LYS A 46 8.06 7.39 17.21
C LYS A 46 9.03 6.96 18.33
N ALA A 47 9.56 5.71 18.27
CA ALA A 47 10.61 5.24 19.17
C ALA A 47 11.98 5.85 18.89
N GLY A 48 12.12 6.68 17.88
CA GLY A 48 13.35 7.42 17.55
C GLY A 48 14.27 6.74 16.55
N HIS A 49 13.86 5.65 15.90
CA HIS A 49 14.66 5.01 14.85
C HIS A 49 14.55 5.77 13.53
N TRP A 50 15.59 5.67 12.70
CA TRP A 50 15.52 6.08 11.30
C TRP A 50 14.85 4.97 10.51
N VAL A 51 13.71 5.27 9.88
CA VAL A 51 12.90 4.27 9.19
C VAL A 51 12.87 4.54 7.69
N THR A 52 13.16 3.50 6.91
CA THR A 52 12.98 3.50 5.45
C THR A 52 12.02 2.39 5.07
N VAL A 53 10.96 2.73 4.35
CA VAL A 53 9.96 1.80 3.84
C VAL A 53 10.19 1.60 2.34
N PHE A 54 10.44 0.36 1.94
CA PHE A 54 10.60 -0.04 0.54
C PHE A 54 9.27 -0.57 0.00
N GLU A 55 8.85 -0.05 -1.14
CA GLU A 55 7.61 -0.45 -1.82
C GLU A 55 7.89 -0.77 -3.28
N LYS A 56 7.47 -1.95 -3.73
CA LYS A 56 7.65 -2.37 -5.12
C LYS A 56 6.74 -1.63 -6.11
N ALA A 57 5.57 -1.18 -5.65
CA ALA A 57 4.66 -0.41 -6.48
C ALA A 57 5.11 1.05 -6.63
N ASP A 58 4.44 1.75 -7.53
CA ASP A 58 4.65 3.18 -7.79
C ASP A 58 4.08 4.09 -6.68
N ARG A 59 3.19 3.55 -5.84
CA ARG A 59 2.53 4.28 -4.74
C ARG A 59 2.56 3.47 -3.46
N VAL A 60 2.74 4.18 -2.37
CA VAL A 60 2.67 3.64 -1.01
C VAL A 60 1.24 3.29 -0.63
N GLY A 61 1.05 2.23 0.15
CA GLY A 61 -0.24 1.86 0.72
C GLY A 61 -0.64 0.39 0.50
N GLY A 62 0.02 -0.32 -0.40
CA GLY A 62 -0.29 -1.73 -0.68
C GLY A 62 -1.77 -1.94 -1.04
N LEU A 63 -2.48 -2.79 -0.30
CA LEU A 63 -3.91 -3.02 -0.53
C LEU A 63 -4.79 -1.78 -0.30
N LEU A 64 -4.39 -0.86 0.57
CA LEU A 64 -5.12 0.41 0.74
C LEU A 64 -5.11 1.23 -0.55
N MET A 65 -4.03 1.16 -1.33
CA MET A 65 -3.89 1.87 -2.59
C MET A 65 -4.60 1.14 -3.73
N TYR A 66 -4.29 -0.14 -3.95
CA TYR A 66 -4.71 -0.85 -5.16
C TYR A 66 -5.71 -2.00 -4.93
N GLY A 67 -5.93 -2.42 -3.68
CA GLY A 67 -6.86 -3.52 -3.36
C GLY A 67 -8.25 -3.06 -2.95
N ILE A 68 -8.40 -1.83 -2.46
CA ILE A 68 -9.68 -1.25 -2.09
C ILE A 68 -10.11 -0.26 -3.16
N PRO A 69 -11.32 -0.37 -3.76
CA PRO A 69 -11.80 0.58 -4.75
C PRO A 69 -11.88 2.00 -4.21
N ASN A 70 -11.67 3.00 -5.08
CA ASN A 70 -11.66 4.41 -4.67
C ASN A 70 -12.99 4.88 -4.05
N MET A 71 -14.11 4.30 -4.47
CA MET A 71 -15.44 4.58 -3.90
C MET A 71 -15.60 4.11 -2.44
N LYS A 72 -14.78 3.16 -1.96
CA LYS A 72 -14.76 2.72 -0.56
C LYS A 72 -13.69 3.42 0.27
N LEU A 73 -12.55 3.74 -0.33
CA LEU A 73 -11.45 4.44 0.31
C LEU A 73 -10.82 5.41 -0.66
N ASP A 74 -11.08 6.70 -0.48
CA ASP A 74 -10.43 7.76 -1.24
C ASP A 74 -8.93 7.73 -1.01
N LYS A 75 -8.15 7.74 -2.10
CA LYS A 75 -6.68 7.64 -2.04
C LYS A 75 -6.02 8.89 -1.47
N SER A 76 -6.72 10.02 -1.45
CA SER A 76 -6.26 11.21 -0.73
C SER A 76 -6.09 10.96 0.77
N LEU A 77 -6.91 10.09 1.37
CA LEU A 77 -6.78 9.70 2.77
C LEU A 77 -5.52 8.87 3.03
N VAL A 78 -5.18 7.98 2.09
CA VAL A 78 -3.92 7.21 2.15
C VAL A 78 -2.74 8.16 2.00
N GLN A 79 -2.78 9.06 1.00
CA GLN A 79 -1.72 10.04 0.77
C GLN A 79 -1.55 10.98 1.97
N ARG A 80 -2.62 11.50 2.55
CA ARG A 80 -2.60 12.32 3.77
C ARG A 80 -1.82 11.63 4.91
N ARG A 81 -2.01 10.32 5.06
CA ARG A 81 -1.27 9.54 6.08
C ARG A 81 0.20 9.40 5.72
N VAL A 82 0.52 9.15 4.46
CA VAL A 82 1.91 9.06 3.97
C VAL A 82 2.63 10.40 4.14
N ASP A 83 1.97 11.51 3.81
CA ASP A 83 2.52 12.86 3.94
C ASP A 83 2.84 13.18 5.41
N LEU A 84 1.94 12.83 6.33
CA LEU A 84 2.16 12.98 7.78
C LEU A 84 3.41 12.21 8.22
N LEU A 85 3.52 10.93 7.85
CA LEU A 85 4.64 10.07 8.21
C LEU A 85 5.96 10.55 7.59
N THR A 86 5.90 11.06 6.37
CA THR A 86 7.06 11.66 5.69
C THR A 86 7.53 12.92 6.43
N ALA A 87 6.59 13.77 6.84
CA ALA A 87 6.90 14.97 7.62
C ALA A 87 7.46 14.64 9.02
N GLU A 88 7.15 13.46 9.56
CA GLU A 88 7.73 12.93 10.79
C GLU A 88 9.14 12.32 10.60
N GLY A 89 9.62 12.21 9.35
CA GLY A 89 10.97 11.79 9.02
C GLY A 89 11.09 10.32 8.58
N ILE A 90 10.01 9.68 8.17
CA ILE A 90 10.04 8.36 7.54
C ILE A 90 10.35 8.53 6.05
N ALA A 91 11.31 7.76 5.54
CA ALA A 91 11.64 7.70 4.13
C ALA A 91 10.84 6.61 3.43
N PHE A 92 10.24 6.93 2.27
CA PHE A 92 9.55 5.97 1.40
C PHE A 92 10.31 5.85 0.08
N VAL A 93 10.62 4.62 -0.32
CA VAL A 93 11.31 4.30 -1.57
C VAL A 93 10.40 3.40 -2.40
N THR A 94 9.73 3.99 -3.38
CA THR A 94 8.83 3.28 -4.30
C THR A 94 9.61 2.69 -5.49
N TYR A 95 8.93 1.88 -6.33
CA TYR A 95 9.54 1.18 -7.46
C TYR A 95 10.74 0.32 -7.06
N THR A 96 10.73 -0.23 -5.84
CA THR A 96 11.86 -1.00 -5.32
C THR A 96 11.39 -2.36 -4.79
N ASP A 97 11.59 -3.39 -5.59
CA ASP A 97 11.34 -4.78 -5.19
C ASP A 97 12.58 -5.36 -4.51
N VAL A 98 12.51 -5.46 -3.19
CA VAL A 98 13.61 -6.00 -2.37
C VAL A 98 13.83 -7.48 -2.69
N GLY A 99 15.04 -7.80 -3.07
CA GLY A 99 15.43 -9.13 -3.55
C GLY A 99 15.58 -9.20 -5.08
N HIS A 100 15.03 -8.23 -5.79
CA HIS A 100 15.16 -8.09 -7.24
C HIS A 100 15.92 -6.79 -7.60
N ASP A 101 15.36 -5.63 -7.29
CA ASP A 101 15.95 -4.32 -7.61
C ASP A 101 16.94 -3.86 -6.54
N PHE A 102 16.67 -4.21 -5.29
CA PHE A 102 17.53 -3.92 -4.15
C PHE A 102 18.01 -5.21 -3.50
N PRO A 103 19.33 -5.52 -3.55
CA PRO A 103 19.87 -6.77 -3.03
C PRO A 103 19.64 -6.94 -1.53
N THR A 104 19.20 -8.12 -1.11
CA THR A 104 18.98 -8.42 0.32
C THR A 104 20.27 -8.34 1.16
N LYS A 105 21.44 -8.53 0.52
CA LYS A 105 22.74 -8.35 1.17
C LYS A 105 22.96 -6.88 1.54
N ALA A 106 22.73 -5.95 0.61
CA ALA A 106 22.85 -4.52 0.85
C ALA A 106 21.88 -4.06 1.95
N LEU A 107 20.65 -4.58 1.94
CA LEU A 107 19.66 -4.28 2.99
C LEU A 107 20.18 -4.65 4.38
N ARG A 108 20.85 -5.80 4.51
CA ARG A 108 21.42 -6.27 5.79
C ARG A 108 22.70 -5.53 6.21
N GLU A 109 23.41 -4.95 5.26
CA GLU A 109 24.64 -4.17 5.52
C GLU A 109 24.32 -2.72 5.88
N GLU A 110 23.22 -2.17 5.32
CA GLU A 110 22.86 -0.77 5.50
C GLU A 110 21.94 -0.50 6.67
N PHE A 111 21.23 -1.51 7.17
CA PHE A 111 20.22 -1.38 8.23
C PHE A 111 20.53 -2.26 9.44
N ASP A 112 20.28 -1.74 10.64
CA ASP A 112 20.44 -2.48 11.90
C ASP A 112 19.36 -3.57 12.07
N ALA A 113 18.18 -3.35 11.48
CA ALA A 113 17.07 -4.32 11.50
C ALA A 113 16.23 -4.23 10.24
N VAL A 114 15.58 -5.34 9.89
CA VAL A 114 14.69 -5.46 8.73
C VAL A 114 13.38 -6.07 9.18
N VAL A 115 12.27 -5.44 8.81
CA VAL A 115 10.91 -5.92 9.07
C VAL A 115 10.24 -6.27 7.74
N LEU A 116 9.74 -7.49 7.62
CA LEU A 116 9.07 -7.95 6.42
C LEU A 116 7.55 -7.77 6.55
N CYS A 117 6.99 -6.87 5.77
CA CYS A 117 5.57 -6.53 5.72
C CYS A 117 4.99 -6.72 4.31
N GLY A 118 5.46 -7.74 3.57
CA GLY A 118 5.18 -7.96 2.15
C GLY A 118 3.74 -8.36 1.81
N GLY A 119 2.91 -8.65 2.80
CA GLY A 119 1.53 -9.09 2.59
C GLY A 119 1.43 -10.45 1.89
N ALA A 120 0.24 -10.75 1.33
CA ALA A 120 -0.03 -11.96 0.54
C ALA A 120 -0.34 -11.56 -0.90
N SER A 121 0.57 -11.83 -1.82
CA SER A 121 0.42 -11.50 -3.24
C SER A 121 -0.02 -12.68 -4.11
N LYS A 122 0.08 -13.92 -3.61
CA LYS A 122 -0.36 -15.11 -4.34
C LYS A 122 -1.84 -15.39 -4.06
N PRO A 123 -2.73 -15.28 -5.06
CA PRO A 123 -4.15 -15.57 -4.87
C PRO A 123 -4.36 -17.07 -4.66
N ARG A 124 -5.44 -17.40 -3.94
CA ARG A 124 -6.01 -18.77 -3.98
C ARG A 124 -6.73 -18.93 -5.29
N ASP A 125 -6.47 -20.04 -5.96
CA ASP A 125 -7.14 -20.36 -7.22
C ASP A 125 -8.18 -21.45 -7.02
N LEU A 126 -9.11 -21.55 -7.96
CA LEU A 126 -10.12 -22.60 -8.07
C LEU A 126 -9.79 -23.46 -9.30
N PRO A 127 -9.04 -24.56 -9.16
CA PRO A 127 -8.56 -25.38 -10.27
C PRO A 127 -9.67 -26.31 -10.78
N ILE A 128 -10.57 -25.76 -11.57
CA ILE A 128 -11.67 -26.47 -12.22
C ILE A 128 -11.54 -26.40 -13.73
N GLU A 129 -12.29 -27.25 -14.46
CA GLU A 129 -12.37 -27.18 -15.92
C GLU A 129 -12.80 -25.79 -16.37
N GLY A 130 -12.15 -25.27 -17.41
CA GLY A 130 -12.44 -23.93 -17.94
C GLY A 130 -11.73 -22.78 -17.22
N ARG A 131 -10.95 -23.03 -16.16
CA ARG A 131 -10.24 -21.97 -15.42
C ARG A 131 -9.33 -21.11 -16.30
N ASN A 132 -8.84 -21.64 -17.41
CA ASN A 132 -7.97 -20.96 -18.37
C ASN A 132 -8.71 -20.20 -19.47
N LEU A 133 -10.03 -20.13 -19.43
CA LEU A 133 -10.81 -19.37 -20.41
C LEU A 133 -10.59 -17.86 -20.24
N ASN A 134 -10.72 -17.14 -21.34
CA ASN A 134 -10.63 -15.69 -21.34
C ASN A 134 -11.77 -15.05 -20.52
N GLY A 135 -11.46 -13.97 -19.82
CA GLY A 135 -12.43 -13.23 -19.01
C GLY A 135 -12.53 -13.73 -17.56
N ILE A 136 -11.72 -14.71 -17.15
CA ILE A 136 -11.64 -15.19 -15.77
C ILE A 136 -10.42 -14.52 -15.12
N HIS A 137 -10.69 -13.62 -14.19
CA HIS A 137 -9.68 -12.79 -13.53
C HIS A 137 -9.68 -13.04 -12.04
N PHE A 138 -8.51 -12.90 -11.42
CA PHE A 138 -8.44 -12.73 -9.97
C PHE A 138 -8.97 -11.35 -9.56
N ALA A 139 -9.65 -11.29 -8.43
CA ALA A 139 -10.20 -10.04 -7.91
C ALA A 139 -9.12 -8.96 -7.78
N MET A 140 -7.91 -9.32 -7.32
CA MET A 140 -6.82 -8.36 -7.16
C MET A 140 -6.29 -7.80 -8.48
N ASP A 141 -6.27 -8.60 -9.56
CA ASP A 141 -5.86 -8.12 -10.89
C ASP A 141 -6.89 -7.11 -11.43
N PHE A 142 -8.18 -7.42 -11.22
CA PHE A 142 -9.26 -6.52 -11.58
C PHE A 142 -9.18 -5.20 -10.78
N LEU A 143 -9.07 -5.28 -9.45
CA LEU A 143 -9.04 -4.10 -8.56
C LEU A 143 -7.80 -3.24 -8.81
N HIS A 144 -6.63 -3.87 -8.94
CA HIS A 144 -5.39 -3.18 -9.19
C HIS A 144 -5.40 -2.43 -10.52
N SER A 145 -5.74 -3.11 -11.63
CA SER A 145 -5.75 -2.50 -12.96
C SER A 145 -6.75 -1.35 -13.05
N ASN A 146 -7.94 -1.52 -12.50
CA ASN A 146 -8.96 -0.48 -12.49
C ASN A 146 -8.55 0.74 -11.64
N THR A 147 -8.08 0.53 -10.42
CA THR A 147 -7.66 1.64 -9.56
C THR A 147 -6.45 2.35 -10.15
N LYS A 148 -5.47 1.62 -10.68
CA LYS A 148 -4.29 2.22 -11.29
C LYS A 148 -4.66 3.08 -12.51
N SER A 149 -5.45 2.55 -13.45
CA SER A 149 -5.90 3.29 -14.62
C SER A 149 -6.74 4.51 -14.24
N LEU A 150 -7.58 4.39 -13.21
CA LEU A 150 -8.35 5.54 -12.68
C LEU A 150 -7.42 6.65 -12.16
N LEU A 151 -6.42 6.30 -11.37
CA LEU A 151 -5.51 7.27 -10.75
C LEU A 151 -4.53 7.88 -11.76
N ASP A 152 -4.05 7.09 -12.72
CA ASP A 152 -3.06 7.54 -13.69
C ASP A 152 -3.67 8.38 -14.82
N SER A 153 -4.90 8.04 -15.26
CA SER A 153 -5.44 8.58 -16.51
C SER A 153 -6.94 8.81 -16.53
N LYS A 154 -7.64 8.57 -15.42
CA LYS A 154 -9.11 8.56 -15.37
C LYS A 154 -9.72 7.61 -16.43
N HIS A 155 -9.08 6.44 -16.58
CA HIS A 155 -9.41 5.38 -17.55
C HIS A 155 -9.17 5.74 -19.03
N SER A 156 -8.53 6.85 -19.35
CA SER A 156 -8.25 7.21 -20.73
C SER A 156 -7.19 6.34 -21.39
N ASP A 157 -6.32 5.69 -20.61
CA ASP A 157 -5.29 4.76 -21.07
C ASP A 157 -5.84 3.39 -21.51
N ARG A 158 -7.10 3.09 -21.16
CA ARG A 158 -7.78 1.81 -21.44
C ARG A 158 -7.04 0.56 -20.92
N LYS A 159 -6.15 0.73 -19.92
CA LYS A 159 -5.37 -0.36 -19.32
C LYS A 159 -6.05 -0.97 -18.10
N PHE A 160 -7.35 -1.20 -18.19
CA PHE A 160 -8.15 -1.76 -17.10
C PHE A 160 -9.06 -2.88 -17.61
N ILE A 161 -9.49 -3.75 -16.72
CA ILE A 161 -10.45 -4.81 -17.02
C ILE A 161 -11.84 -4.21 -16.97
N SER A 162 -12.56 -4.19 -18.11
CA SER A 162 -13.91 -3.63 -18.21
C SER A 162 -14.97 -4.69 -18.08
N ALA A 163 -15.95 -4.44 -17.22
CA ALA A 163 -17.19 -5.23 -17.11
C ALA A 163 -18.39 -4.58 -17.84
N ALA A 164 -18.16 -3.48 -18.58
CA ALA A 164 -19.22 -2.81 -19.33
C ALA A 164 -19.79 -3.74 -20.40
N ASP A 165 -21.11 -3.76 -20.49
CA ASP A 165 -21.89 -4.59 -21.44
C ASP A 165 -21.59 -6.11 -21.35
N LYS A 166 -21.30 -6.59 -20.12
CA LYS A 166 -21.00 -8.01 -19.86
C LYS A 166 -21.84 -8.56 -18.72
N ASP A 167 -22.20 -9.82 -18.84
CA ASP A 167 -22.72 -10.61 -17.73
C ASP A 167 -21.53 -11.01 -16.84
N VAL A 168 -21.56 -10.62 -15.57
CA VAL A 168 -20.45 -10.80 -14.63
C VAL A 168 -20.85 -11.73 -13.50
N ILE A 169 -20.03 -12.74 -13.26
CA ILE A 169 -20.15 -13.63 -12.10
C ILE A 169 -19.00 -13.33 -11.14
N VAL A 170 -19.34 -13.08 -9.88
CA VAL A 170 -18.36 -12.91 -8.79
C VAL A 170 -18.37 -14.15 -7.90
N ILE A 171 -17.24 -14.82 -7.78
CA ILE A 171 -17.07 -15.99 -6.92
C ILE A 171 -16.39 -15.54 -5.64
N GLY A 172 -17.16 -15.44 -4.57
CA GLY A 172 -16.78 -14.93 -3.28
C GLY A 172 -17.70 -13.79 -2.84
N GLY A 173 -17.65 -13.42 -1.56
CA GLY A 173 -18.56 -12.44 -0.98
C GLY A 173 -17.99 -11.75 0.26
N GLY A 174 -16.69 -11.53 0.31
CA GLY A 174 -16.04 -10.75 1.35
C GLY A 174 -16.25 -9.23 1.18
N ASP A 175 -15.70 -8.45 2.08
CA ASP A 175 -15.89 -6.98 2.14
C ASP A 175 -15.13 -6.19 1.05
N THR A 176 -14.41 -6.86 0.21
CA THR A 176 -13.63 -6.20 -0.85
C THR A 176 -14.44 -6.07 -2.11
#